data_8f406268d5c4d4b480efe348abed4275
#
_entry.id   8f406268d5c4d4b480efe348abed4275
#
_cell.length_a   1.000
_cell.length_b   1.000
_cell.length_c   1.000
_cell.angle_alpha   90.00
_cell.angle_beta   90.00
_cell.angle_gamma   90.00
#
_symmetry.space_group_name_H-M   'P 1'
#
loop_
_entity.id
_entity.type
_entity.pdbx_description
1 polymer ?
#
loop_
_entity_poly.entity_id
_entity_poly.type
_entity_poly.pdbx_seq_one_letter_code
_entity_poly.pdbx_strand_id
1 'polypeptide(L)'
;MKVIISGGGTGGHIFPAISIANAIKCKYKDAEILFVGAKGKMEMQKVPQAGYEIIGLPVAGFQRKRLWKNFSFPFKLLSSMQKAKKIIKTFSPDIVIGVGGYASGPILRSAVSQKIPTLIQEQNSYPGVTNKILADGVNRICVAYENMERWFPTNKIVFTGNPIRQNISLLESNMAEIKTMALKTFSLTLDKPIVLVVGGSLGA
;
A
#
# COMPACT_ATOMS: atom_id res chain seq x y z
N MET A 1 -2.98 17.78 9.55
CA MET A 1 -3.38 16.36 9.63
C MET A 1 -2.15 15.49 9.47
N LYS A 2 -1.93 14.55 10.40
CA LYS A 2 -0.80 13.62 10.39
C LYS A 2 -1.25 12.21 10.00
N VAL A 3 -0.65 11.64 8.98
CA VAL A 3 -1.06 10.35 8.42
C VAL A 3 0.13 9.39 8.37
N ILE A 4 -0.03 8.19 8.94
CA ILE A 4 0.89 7.10 8.68
C ILE A 4 0.30 6.20 7.58
N ILE A 5 1.09 5.92 6.55
CA ILE A 5 0.74 4.95 5.50
C ILE A 5 1.72 3.79 5.56
N SER A 6 1.20 2.57 5.67
CA SER A 6 2.03 1.37 5.78
C SER A 6 1.67 0.33 4.74
N GLY A 7 2.70 -0.15 4.07
CA GLY A 7 2.59 -1.20 3.09
C GLY A 7 3.92 -1.45 2.40
N GLY A 8 4.03 -2.52 1.68
CA GLY A 8 5.24 -2.81 0.95
C GLY A 8 5.44 -4.28 0.60
N GLY A 9 6.66 -4.60 0.25
CA GLY A 9 7.07 -5.93 -0.21
C GLY A 9 6.95 -6.12 -1.71
N THR A 10 5.96 -5.52 -2.36
CA THR A 10 5.75 -5.57 -3.82
C THR A 10 5.22 -4.25 -4.36
N GLY A 11 5.37 -4.02 -5.66
CA GLY A 11 4.82 -2.84 -6.34
C GLY A 11 3.30 -2.71 -6.17
N GLY A 12 2.58 -3.84 -6.09
CA GLY A 12 1.13 -3.87 -5.89
C GLY A 12 0.65 -3.23 -4.58
N HIS A 13 1.49 -3.14 -3.56
CA HIS A 13 1.20 -2.42 -2.33
C HIS A 13 1.80 -1.00 -2.32
N ILE A 14 3.00 -0.84 -2.89
CA ILE A 14 3.75 0.42 -2.82
C ILE A 14 3.07 1.52 -3.64
N PHE A 15 2.69 1.23 -4.89
CA PHE A 15 2.08 2.23 -5.77
C PHE A 15 0.70 2.68 -5.31
N PRO A 16 -0.23 1.82 -4.88
CA PRO A 16 -1.46 2.25 -4.22
C PRO A 16 -1.23 3.13 -2.99
N ALA A 17 -0.23 2.79 -2.15
CA ALA A 17 0.13 3.60 -0.99
C ALA A 17 0.57 5.02 -1.38
N ILE A 18 1.43 5.13 -2.41
CA ILE A 18 1.87 6.43 -2.95
C ILE A 18 0.70 7.19 -3.58
N SER A 19 -0.20 6.51 -4.29
CA SER A 19 -1.40 7.14 -4.88
C SER A 19 -2.33 7.72 -3.81
N ILE A 20 -2.54 6.99 -2.71
CA ILE A 20 -3.29 7.47 -1.55
C ILE A 20 -2.60 8.69 -0.93
N ALA A 21 -1.29 8.65 -0.73
CA ALA A 21 -0.52 9.78 -0.20
C ALA A 21 -0.67 11.03 -1.07
N ASN A 22 -0.52 10.89 -2.38
CA ASN A 22 -0.68 11.98 -3.34
C ASN A 22 -2.10 12.57 -3.30
N ALA A 23 -3.13 11.73 -3.25
CA ALA A 23 -4.52 12.18 -3.14
C ALA A 23 -4.78 12.95 -1.83
N ILE A 24 -4.21 12.48 -0.71
CA ILE A 24 -4.29 13.18 0.57
C ILE A 24 -3.59 14.54 0.49
N LYS A 25 -2.38 14.61 -0.08
CA LYS A 25 -1.63 15.87 -0.25
C LYS A 25 -2.33 16.84 -1.21
N CYS A 26 -2.98 16.34 -2.24
CA CYS A 26 -3.76 17.16 -3.16
C CYS A 26 -4.93 17.84 -2.44
N LYS A 27 -5.65 17.10 -1.59
CA LYS A 27 -6.81 17.60 -0.85
C LYS A 27 -6.42 18.41 0.39
N TYR A 28 -5.35 18.02 1.08
CA TYR A 28 -4.88 18.61 2.33
C TYR A 28 -3.38 18.93 2.19
N LYS A 29 -3.09 20.11 1.65
CA LYS A 29 -1.72 20.55 1.32
C LYS A 29 -0.74 20.47 2.50
N ASP A 30 -1.23 20.78 3.71
CA ASP A 30 -0.46 20.76 4.97
C ASP A 30 -0.46 19.39 5.67
N ALA A 31 -0.94 18.33 5.01
CA ALA A 31 -0.89 16.99 5.61
C ALA A 31 0.56 16.51 5.75
N GLU A 32 0.95 16.09 6.94
CA GLU A 32 2.22 15.42 7.19
C GLU A 32 2.03 13.91 6.96
N ILE A 33 2.80 13.33 6.06
CA ILE A 33 2.69 11.91 5.71
C ILE A 33 4.00 11.20 6.00
N LEU A 34 3.91 10.17 6.84
CA LEU A 34 5.03 9.28 7.15
C LEU A 34 4.70 7.86 6.66
N PHE A 35 5.59 7.29 5.87
CA PHE A 35 5.49 5.89 5.48
C PHE A 35 6.17 4.97 6.50
N VAL A 36 5.61 3.77 6.64
CA VAL A 36 6.23 2.68 7.42
C VAL A 36 6.27 1.43 6.55
N GLY A 37 7.48 0.96 6.26
CA GLY A 37 7.75 -0.19 5.40
C GLY A 37 8.60 -1.27 6.06
N ALA A 38 8.93 -2.33 5.35
CA ALA A 38 9.84 -3.36 5.78
C ALA A 38 11.29 -2.98 5.42
N LYS A 39 12.20 -3.01 6.40
CA LYS A 39 13.61 -2.68 6.21
C LYS A 39 14.24 -3.55 5.10
N GLY A 40 14.97 -2.92 4.18
CA GLY A 40 15.66 -3.61 3.09
C GLY A 40 14.74 -4.11 1.96
N LYS A 41 13.51 -3.60 1.87
CA LYS A 41 12.56 -3.92 0.79
C LYS A 41 12.42 -2.75 -0.19
N MET A 42 11.74 -3.00 -1.31
CA MET A 42 11.59 -2.07 -2.43
C MET A 42 11.00 -0.71 -2.01
N GLU A 43 10.10 -0.70 -1.03
CA GLU A 43 9.49 0.53 -0.51
C GLU A 43 10.50 1.51 0.06
N MET A 44 11.62 1.02 0.63
CA MET A 44 12.69 1.87 1.17
C MET A 44 13.38 2.73 0.11
N GLN A 45 13.24 2.38 -1.17
CA GLN A 45 13.75 3.16 -2.32
C GLN A 45 12.62 3.92 -3.02
N LYS A 46 11.48 3.25 -3.28
CA LYS A 46 10.39 3.81 -4.08
C LYS A 46 9.63 4.93 -3.40
N VAL A 47 9.47 4.86 -2.09
CA VAL A 47 8.78 5.90 -1.32
C VAL A 47 9.57 7.21 -1.27
N PRO A 48 10.88 7.22 -0.95
CA PRO A 48 11.71 8.43 -1.05
C PRO A 48 11.78 9.01 -2.48
N GLN A 49 11.83 8.16 -3.51
CA GLN A 49 11.76 8.59 -4.90
C GLN A 49 10.45 9.33 -5.24
N ALA A 50 9.37 9.05 -4.50
CA ALA A 50 8.10 9.74 -4.62
C ALA A 50 7.97 10.99 -3.70
N GLY A 51 9.06 11.38 -3.00
CA GLY A 51 9.11 12.57 -2.16
C GLY A 51 8.58 12.39 -0.73
N TYR A 52 8.46 11.16 -0.24
CA TYR A 52 7.94 10.89 1.10
C TYR A 52 8.99 10.29 2.03
N GLU A 53 8.90 10.63 3.31
CA GLU A 53 9.70 9.99 4.36
C GLU A 53 9.20 8.57 4.65
N ILE A 54 10.14 7.66 4.96
CA ILE A 54 9.83 6.27 5.32
C ILE A 54 10.70 5.76 6.45
N ILE A 55 10.07 5.05 7.38
CA ILE A 55 10.74 4.31 8.46
C ILE A 55 10.62 2.82 8.21
N GLY A 56 11.75 2.09 8.19
CA GLY A 56 11.77 0.65 8.03
C GLY A 56 11.61 -0.11 9.35
N LEU A 57 10.64 -1.03 9.42
CA LEU A 57 10.50 -2.01 10.50
C LEU A 57 11.36 -3.25 10.23
N PRO A 58 11.90 -3.92 11.27
CA PRO A 58 12.67 -5.15 11.13
C PRO A 58 11.77 -6.38 10.90
N VAL A 59 10.72 -6.23 10.09
CA VAL A 59 9.79 -7.31 9.75
C VAL A 59 10.35 -8.18 8.63
N ALA A 60 10.09 -9.48 8.71
CA ALA A 60 10.34 -10.41 7.63
C ALA A 60 9.07 -11.22 7.36
N GLY A 61 8.86 -11.60 6.10
CA GLY A 61 7.79 -12.53 5.76
C GLY A 61 8.04 -13.91 6.35
N PHE A 62 6.97 -14.57 6.76
CA PHE A 62 7.03 -15.96 7.18
C PHE A 62 7.45 -16.85 6.00
N GLN A 63 8.58 -17.56 6.13
CA GLN A 63 9.13 -18.40 5.08
C GLN A 63 8.46 -19.79 5.09
N ARG A 64 7.44 -19.98 4.25
CA ARG A 64 6.67 -21.24 4.17
C ARG A 64 7.51 -22.44 3.74
N LYS A 65 8.53 -22.22 2.88
CA LYS A 65 9.39 -23.29 2.34
C LYS A 65 10.57 -23.67 3.24
N ARG A 66 10.92 -22.85 4.24
CA ARG A 66 12.10 -23.05 5.12
C ARG A 66 11.72 -22.70 6.56
N LEU A 67 10.98 -23.60 7.23
CA LEU A 67 10.41 -23.36 8.57
C LEU A 67 11.48 -23.04 9.62
N TRP A 68 12.66 -23.66 9.54
CA TRP A 68 13.77 -23.38 10.44
C TRP A 68 14.32 -21.95 10.39
N LYS A 69 14.13 -21.23 9.27
CA LYS A 69 14.47 -19.80 9.18
C LYS A 69 13.48 -18.88 9.91
N ASN A 70 12.37 -19.42 10.39
CA ASN A 70 11.37 -18.67 11.14
C ASN A 70 11.67 -18.60 12.66
N PHE A 71 12.74 -19.23 13.16
CA PHE A 71 13.10 -19.19 14.58
C PHE A 71 13.26 -17.75 15.12
N SER A 72 13.76 -16.83 14.29
CA SER A 72 13.86 -15.40 14.63
C SER A 72 12.56 -14.59 14.41
N PHE A 73 11.52 -15.22 13.86
CA PHE A 73 10.27 -14.53 13.50
C PHE A 73 9.55 -13.92 14.72
N PRO A 74 9.35 -14.62 15.86
CA PRO A 74 8.72 -14.07 17.05
C PRO A 74 9.47 -12.84 17.60
N PHE A 75 10.79 -12.91 17.66
CA PHE A 75 11.65 -11.81 18.13
C PHE A 75 11.58 -10.59 17.21
N LYS A 76 11.61 -10.80 15.87
CA LYS A 76 11.43 -9.74 14.88
C LYS A 76 10.05 -9.12 14.96
N LEU A 77 9.02 -9.93 15.18
CA LEU A 77 7.65 -9.43 15.33
C LEU A 77 7.53 -8.56 16.59
N LEU A 78 8.05 -9.04 17.73
CA LEU A 78 8.04 -8.28 18.99
C LEU A 78 8.81 -6.95 18.86
N SER A 79 10.02 -6.98 18.31
CA SER A 79 10.82 -5.79 18.02
C SER A 79 10.10 -4.82 17.09
N SER A 80 9.41 -5.34 16.07
CA SER A 80 8.62 -4.53 15.13
C SER A 80 7.41 -3.90 15.83
N MET A 81 6.75 -4.61 16.73
CA MET A 81 5.64 -4.08 17.53
C MET A 81 6.10 -2.95 18.47
N GLN A 82 7.24 -3.13 19.15
CA GLN A 82 7.82 -2.08 20.01
C GLN A 82 8.20 -0.84 19.18
N LYS A 83 8.86 -1.04 18.03
CA LYS A 83 9.22 0.04 17.14
C LYS A 83 7.99 0.76 16.57
N ALA A 84 6.95 0.01 16.19
CA ALA A 84 5.68 0.56 15.72
C ALA A 84 5.02 1.44 16.79
N LYS A 85 4.96 0.99 18.05
CA LYS A 85 4.45 1.80 19.17
C LYS A 85 5.24 3.10 19.33
N LYS A 86 6.58 3.03 19.25
CA LYS A 86 7.44 4.22 19.35
C LYS A 86 7.18 5.19 18.19
N ILE A 87 7.07 4.71 16.95
CA ILE A 87 6.77 5.54 15.77
C ILE A 87 5.44 6.27 15.97
N ILE A 88 4.38 5.54 16.35
CA ILE A 88 3.06 6.13 16.59
C ILE A 88 3.13 7.19 17.68
N LYS A 89 3.77 6.89 18.81
CA LYS A 89 3.91 7.84 19.92
C LYS A 89 4.68 9.10 19.53
N THR A 90 5.76 8.96 18.73
CA THR A 90 6.59 10.09 18.31
C THR A 90 5.91 10.94 17.23
N PHE A 91 5.28 10.30 16.25
CA PHE A 91 4.64 11.00 15.14
C PHE A 91 3.25 11.53 15.48
N SER A 92 2.54 10.87 16.42
CA SER A 92 1.16 11.20 16.86
C SER A 92 0.19 11.34 15.68
N PRO A 93 -0.04 10.26 14.89
CA PRO A 93 -0.89 10.34 13.73
C PRO A 93 -2.37 10.49 14.07
N ASP A 94 -3.10 11.26 13.26
CA ASP A 94 -4.57 11.34 13.31
C ASP A 94 -5.23 10.08 12.73
N ILE A 95 -4.55 9.41 11.78
CA ILE A 95 -5.02 8.19 11.12
C ILE A 95 -3.84 7.32 10.66
N VAL A 96 -4.04 6.00 10.67
CA VAL A 96 -3.09 5.03 10.13
C VAL A 96 -3.75 4.20 9.03
N ILE A 97 -3.14 4.19 7.84
CA ILE A 97 -3.63 3.50 6.64
C ILE A 97 -2.71 2.33 6.32
N GLY A 98 -3.29 1.14 6.18
CA GLY A 98 -2.58 -0.07 5.74
C GLY A 98 -2.98 -0.46 4.32
N VAL A 99 -1.99 -0.69 3.46
CA VAL A 99 -2.24 -1.17 2.08
C VAL A 99 -1.76 -2.61 1.86
N GLY A 100 -1.49 -3.32 2.95
CA GLY A 100 -0.99 -4.70 2.90
C GLY A 100 0.54 -4.81 3.00
N GLY A 101 1.01 -6.06 3.00
CA GLY A 101 2.41 -6.37 3.25
C GLY A 101 2.73 -6.56 4.74
N TYR A 102 3.95 -7.02 5.03
CA TYR A 102 4.33 -7.42 6.39
C TYR A 102 4.46 -6.26 7.37
N ALA A 103 4.79 -5.06 6.89
CA ALA A 103 4.98 -3.89 7.75
C ALA A 103 3.67 -3.32 8.27
N SER A 104 2.57 -3.46 7.53
CA SER A 104 1.26 -2.93 7.93
C SER A 104 0.69 -3.67 9.15
N GLY A 105 1.04 -4.95 9.38
CA GLY A 105 0.61 -5.72 10.54
C GLY A 105 0.96 -5.04 11.88
N PRO A 106 2.24 -4.88 12.21
CA PRO A 106 2.65 -4.26 13.47
C PRO A 106 2.15 -2.82 13.67
N ILE A 107 2.18 -2.00 12.61
CA ILE A 107 1.80 -0.58 12.76
C ILE A 107 0.29 -0.41 12.96
N LEU A 108 -0.54 -1.09 12.17
CA LEU A 108 -1.99 -1.05 12.34
C LEU A 108 -2.44 -1.65 13.66
N ARG A 109 -1.88 -2.82 14.06
CA ARG A 109 -2.21 -3.41 15.35
C ARG A 109 -1.85 -2.48 16.51
N SER A 110 -0.72 -1.77 16.40
CA SER A 110 -0.31 -0.78 17.42
C SER A 110 -1.24 0.45 17.42
N ALA A 111 -1.71 0.90 16.26
CA ALA A 111 -2.68 2.00 16.14
C ALA A 111 -4.05 1.60 16.74
N VAL A 112 -4.56 0.43 16.38
CA VAL A 112 -5.81 -0.12 16.94
C VAL A 112 -5.74 -0.20 18.47
N SER A 113 -4.63 -0.71 19.03
CA SER A 113 -4.46 -0.81 20.49
C SER A 113 -4.43 0.55 21.19
N GLN A 114 -4.09 1.62 20.49
CA GLN A 114 -4.07 3.00 20.98
C GLN A 114 -5.34 3.80 20.59
N LYS A 115 -6.35 3.13 20.03
CA LYS A 115 -7.62 3.73 19.58
C LYS A 115 -7.46 4.84 18.54
N ILE A 116 -6.37 4.80 17.77
CA ILE A 116 -6.16 5.72 16.65
C ILE A 116 -7.00 5.22 15.46
N PRO A 117 -7.67 6.12 14.72
CA PRO A 117 -8.42 5.75 13.52
C PRO A 117 -7.57 4.97 12.54
N THR A 118 -8.13 3.87 12.02
CA THR A 118 -7.40 2.96 11.12
C THR A 118 -8.24 2.59 9.89
N LEU A 119 -7.55 2.48 8.76
CA LEU A 119 -8.13 2.08 7.50
C LEU A 119 -7.22 1.04 6.81
N ILE A 120 -7.83 0.01 6.22
CA ILE A 120 -7.16 -0.90 5.30
C ILE A 120 -7.64 -0.62 3.88
N GLN A 121 -6.73 -0.64 2.91
CA GLN A 121 -7.05 -0.72 1.49
C GLN A 121 -6.60 -2.09 0.96
N GLU A 122 -7.52 -2.84 0.35
CA GLU A 122 -7.26 -4.15 -0.27
C GLU A 122 -7.41 -4.06 -1.79
N GLN A 123 -6.35 -4.39 -2.50
CA GLN A 123 -6.24 -4.26 -3.95
C GLN A 123 -6.72 -5.49 -4.72
N ASN A 124 -6.86 -6.62 -4.06
CA ASN A 124 -7.09 -7.91 -4.70
C ASN A 124 -8.47 -8.47 -4.35
N SER A 125 -9.04 -9.27 -5.24
CA SER A 125 -10.27 -10.04 -4.99
C SER A 125 -10.07 -11.16 -3.96
N TYR A 126 -8.83 -11.58 -3.72
CA TYR A 126 -8.43 -12.47 -2.63
C TYR A 126 -7.49 -11.70 -1.68
N PRO A 127 -7.95 -11.35 -0.48
CA PRO A 127 -7.19 -10.46 0.40
C PRO A 127 -5.95 -11.10 0.98
N GLY A 128 -4.95 -10.25 1.18
CA GLY A 128 -3.72 -10.63 1.85
C GLY A 128 -3.95 -11.07 3.31
N VAL A 129 -3.11 -12.01 3.78
CA VAL A 129 -3.22 -12.57 5.14
C VAL A 129 -3.18 -11.47 6.21
N THR A 130 -2.33 -10.46 6.05
CA THR A 130 -2.23 -9.35 6.99
C THR A 130 -3.54 -8.57 7.10
N ASN A 131 -4.18 -8.25 5.96
CA ASN A 131 -5.44 -7.52 5.94
C ASN A 131 -6.57 -8.34 6.57
N LYS A 132 -6.61 -9.66 6.35
CA LYS A 132 -7.58 -10.56 7.01
C LYS A 132 -7.43 -10.57 8.53
N ILE A 133 -6.20 -10.66 9.04
CA ILE A 133 -5.93 -10.67 10.50
C ILE A 133 -6.31 -9.33 11.16
N LEU A 134 -6.19 -8.23 10.44
CA LEU A 134 -6.47 -6.89 10.98
C LEU A 134 -7.93 -6.46 10.84
N ALA A 135 -8.72 -7.13 10.01
CA ALA A 135 -10.06 -6.72 9.60
C ALA A 135 -11.00 -6.37 10.77
N ASP A 136 -11.03 -7.22 11.80
CA ASP A 136 -11.91 -7.00 12.95
C ASP A 136 -11.50 -5.80 13.81
N GLY A 137 -10.22 -5.46 13.82
CA GLY A 137 -9.70 -4.39 14.66
C GLY A 137 -9.76 -2.99 14.03
N VAL A 138 -9.77 -2.88 12.70
CA VAL A 138 -9.73 -1.58 12.00
C VAL A 138 -11.11 -0.93 11.90
N ASN A 139 -11.14 0.38 11.66
CA ASN A 139 -12.38 1.14 11.56
C ASN A 139 -13.06 0.99 10.18
N ARG A 140 -12.28 0.98 9.10
CA ARG A 140 -12.80 0.87 7.72
C ARG A 140 -11.88 0.02 6.85
N ILE A 141 -12.48 -0.60 5.84
CA ILE A 141 -11.79 -1.45 4.87
C ILE A 141 -12.25 -1.03 3.47
N CYS A 142 -11.39 -0.29 2.79
CA CYS A 142 -11.59 0.08 1.39
C CYS A 142 -11.20 -1.10 0.49
N VAL A 143 -12.10 -1.51 -0.38
CA VAL A 143 -11.90 -2.67 -1.25
C VAL A 143 -11.99 -2.29 -2.72
N ALA A 144 -11.20 -2.98 -3.53
CA ALA A 144 -11.17 -2.76 -4.98
C ALA A 144 -12.21 -3.60 -5.74
N TYR A 145 -12.72 -4.65 -5.13
CA TYR A 145 -13.65 -5.61 -5.75
C TYR A 145 -14.90 -5.77 -4.92
N GLU A 146 -15.98 -6.15 -5.55
CA GLU A 146 -17.24 -6.55 -4.92
C GLU A 146 -17.12 -7.93 -4.26
N ASN A 147 -18.13 -8.32 -3.49
CA ASN A 147 -18.24 -9.61 -2.81
C ASN A 147 -17.10 -9.90 -1.82
N MET A 148 -16.62 -8.86 -1.14
CA MET A 148 -15.53 -8.96 -0.15
C MET A 148 -16.05 -9.25 1.26
N GLU A 149 -17.36 -9.28 1.49
CA GLU A 149 -18.05 -9.63 2.75
C GLU A 149 -17.75 -11.06 3.21
N ARG A 150 -17.39 -11.94 2.29
CA ARG A 150 -16.90 -13.30 2.61
C ARG A 150 -15.55 -13.32 3.34
N TRP A 151 -14.84 -12.17 3.36
CA TRP A 151 -13.51 -12.04 3.95
C TRP A 151 -13.44 -11.01 5.06
N PHE A 152 -14.33 -10.02 5.03
CA PHE A 152 -14.30 -8.84 5.88
C PHE A 152 -15.67 -8.54 6.48
N PRO A 153 -15.72 -7.93 7.69
CA PRO A 153 -16.98 -7.49 8.28
C PRO A 153 -17.71 -6.50 7.37
N THR A 154 -18.92 -6.81 6.97
CA THR A 154 -19.74 -6.04 5.99
C THR A 154 -19.91 -4.58 6.39
N ASN A 155 -20.11 -4.29 7.68
CA ASN A 155 -20.30 -2.94 8.21
C ASN A 155 -19.05 -2.06 8.16
N LYS A 156 -17.88 -2.61 7.81
CA LYS A 156 -16.62 -1.87 7.67
C LYS A 156 -16.18 -1.69 6.23
N ILE A 157 -16.79 -2.43 5.30
CA ILE A 157 -16.43 -2.40 3.89
C ILE A 157 -16.89 -1.09 3.24
N VAL A 158 -16.01 -0.52 2.44
CA VAL A 158 -16.29 0.59 1.53
C VAL A 158 -15.73 0.23 0.17
N PHE A 159 -16.58 0.13 -0.84
CA PHE A 159 -16.15 -0.09 -2.22
C PHE A 159 -15.58 1.20 -2.80
N THR A 160 -14.30 1.21 -3.12
CA THR A 160 -13.57 2.40 -3.60
C THR A 160 -12.83 2.19 -4.92
N GLY A 161 -12.73 0.95 -5.37
CA GLY A 161 -11.80 0.61 -6.44
C GLY A 161 -10.33 0.65 -5.98
N ASN A 162 -9.42 0.45 -6.93
CA ASN A 162 -7.98 0.56 -6.68
C ASN A 162 -7.50 2.01 -6.79
N PRO A 163 -6.65 2.47 -5.87
CA PRO A 163 -5.97 3.76 -6.02
C PRO A 163 -5.02 3.72 -7.22
N ILE A 164 -5.24 4.61 -8.18
CA ILE A 164 -4.42 4.76 -9.37
C ILE A 164 -3.59 6.06 -9.32
N ARG A 165 -2.52 6.10 -10.09
CA ARG A 165 -1.70 7.31 -10.22
C ARG A 165 -2.48 8.41 -10.94
N GLN A 166 -2.34 9.67 -10.49
CA GLN A 166 -3.05 10.82 -11.09
C GLN A 166 -2.80 10.98 -12.59
N ASN A 167 -1.57 10.74 -13.05
CA ASN A 167 -1.26 10.82 -14.48
C ASN A 167 -2.04 9.79 -15.31
N ILE A 168 -2.49 8.68 -14.72
CA ILE A 168 -3.34 7.70 -15.39
C ILE A 168 -4.80 8.18 -15.39
N SER A 169 -5.28 8.77 -14.30
CA SER A 169 -6.65 9.30 -14.23
C SER A 169 -6.89 10.50 -15.17
N LEU A 170 -5.82 11.22 -15.52
CA LEU A 170 -5.87 12.35 -16.46
C LEU A 170 -5.69 11.95 -17.92
N LEU A 171 -5.48 10.67 -18.24
CA LEU A 171 -5.27 10.20 -19.61
C LEU A 171 -6.47 10.52 -20.52
N GLU A 172 -7.70 10.40 -20.00
CA GLU A 172 -8.90 10.64 -20.81
C GLU A 172 -8.99 12.07 -21.35
N SER A 173 -8.54 13.06 -20.57
CA SER A 173 -8.60 14.48 -20.98
C SER A 173 -7.57 14.85 -22.04
N ASN A 174 -6.49 14.09 -22.21
CA ASN A 174 -5.38 14.41 -23.11
C ASN A 174 -5.04 13.24 -24.06
N MET A 175 -5.99 12.35 -24.30
CA MET A 175 -5.78 11.09 -25.02
C MET A 175 -5.16 11.28 -26.42
N ALA A 176 -5.61 12.27 -27.20
CA ALA A 176 -5.12 12.50 -28.55
C ALA A 176 -3.64 12.91 -28.59
N GLU A 177 -3.25 13.82 -27.71
CA GLU A 177 -1.87 14.28 -27.59
C GLU A 177 -0.94 13.18 -27.10
N ILE A 178 -1.36 12.46 -26.04
CA ILE A 178 -0.62 11.34 -25.48
C ILE A 178 -0.45 10.21 -26.50
N LYS A 179 -1.50 9.92 -27.29
CA LYS A 179 -1.43 8.93 -28.37
C LYS A 179 -0.40 9.32 -29.43
N THR A 180 -0.40 10.56 -29.87
CA THR A 180 0.58 11.08 -30.84
C THR A 180 2.00 10.98 -30.31
N MET A 181 2.22 11.38 -29.05
CA MET A 181 3.51 11.29 -28.40
C MET A 181 3.98 9.82 -28.25
N ALA A 182 3.08 8.93 -27.84
CA ALA A 182 3.37 7.49 -27.69
C ALA A 182 3.76 6.86 -29.03
N LEU A 183 3.03 7.10 -30.10
CA LEU A 183 3.35 6.62 -31.45
C LEU A 183 4.76 7.05 -31.86
N LYS A 184 5.11 8.32 -31.65
CA LYS A 184 6.45 8.84 -31.93
C LYS A 184 7.52 8.18 -31.05
N THR A 185 7.27 8.07 -29.74
CA THR A 185 8.23 7.52 -28.77
C THR A 185 8.56 6.06 -29.02
N PHE A 186 7.55 5.27 -29.40
CA PHE A 186 7.71 3.83 -29.68
C PHE A 186 7.89 3.50 -31.17
N SER A 187 8.03 4.52 -32.03
CA SER A 187 8.15 4.35 -33.50
C SER A 187 7.05 3.47 -34.09
N LEU A 188 5.81 3.67 -33.65
CA LEU A 188 4.65 2.90 -34.06
C LEU A 188 3.82 3.68 -35.10
N THR A 189 3.17 2.96 -36.01
CA THR A 189 2.23 3.48 -36.98
C THR A 189 0.82 2.93 -36.75
N LEU A 190 -0.21 3.58 -37.26
CA LEU A 190 -1.61 3.16 -37.11
C LEU A 190 -2.13 2.31 -38.29
N ASP A 191 -1.28 2.00 -39.24
CA ASP A 191 -1.58 1.13 -40.39
C ASP A 191 -1.73 -0.35 -40.02
N LYS A 192 -1.27 -0.73 -38.80
CA LYS A 192 -1.34 -2.09 -38.25
C LYS A 192 -1.91 -2.10 -36.86
N PRO A 193 -2.56 -3.19 -36.42
CA PRO A 193 -2.95 -3.37 -35.04
C PRO A 193 -1.74 -3.36 -34.10
N ILE A 194 -1.85 -2.61 -32.99
CA ILE A 194 -0.82 -2.56 -31.95
C ILE A 194 -1.20 -3.52 -30.83
N VAL A 195 -0.33 -4.49 -30.56
CA VAL A 195 -0.49 -5.45 -29.45
C VAL A 195 0.56 -5.17 -28.39
N LEU A 196 0.12 -4.82 -27.19
CA LEU A 196 0.98 -4.62 -26.03
C LEU A 196 0.96 -5.85 -25.12
N VAL A 197 2.12 -6.44 -24.88
CA VAL A 197 2.30 -7.53 -23.91
C VAL A 197 3.10 -7.01 -22.72
N VAL A 198 2.52 -7.05 -21.52
CA VAL A 198 3.14 -6.56 -20.29
C VAL A 198 3.23 -7.67 -19.26
N GLY A 199 4.45 -7.95 -18.80
CA GLY A 199 4.69 -8.89 -17.70
C GLY A 199 4.57 -8.23 -16.34
N GLY A 200 4.15 -9.01 -15.33
CA GLY A 200 4.17 -8.57 -13.93
C GLY A 200 5.58 -8.61 -13.31
N SER A 201 5.74 -8.06 -12.10
CA SER A 201 7.04 -7.90 -11.43
C SER A 201 7.77 -9.21 -11.09
N LEU A 202 7.09 -10.34 -11.08
CA LEU A 202 7.64 -11.68 -10.80
C LEU A 202 7.39 -12.67 -11.93
N GLY A 203 6.97 -12.19 -13.08
CA GLY A 203 6.57 -13.02 -14.20
C GLY A 203 5.25 -13.74 -13.90
N ALA A 204 4.19 -13.27 -14.44
CA ALA A 204 2.91 -13.99 -14.47
C ALA A 204 2.85 -14.81 -15.76
#